data_aec906b9e6a0ce8255c91bb61f54736e
#
_entry.id   aec906b9e6a0ce8255c91bb61f54736e
#
_cell.length_a   1.000
_cell.length_b   1.000
_cell.length_c   1.000
_cell.angle_alpha   90.00
_cell.angle_beta   90.00
_cell.angle_gamma   90.00
#
_symmetry.space_group_name_H-M   'P 1'
#
loop_
_entity.id
_entity.type
_entity.pdbx_description
1 polymer ?
#
loop_
_entity_poly.entity_id
_entity_poly.type
_entity_poly.pdbx_seq_one_letter_code
_entity_poly.pdbx_strand_id
1 'polypeptide(L)'
;MKRWLRFTAAVLAAAFLFALTGCGSSTNSASFTWFVDSIPANLDPQVASGASDVIACENLYGTLVRKDPDGELVPGLCEKWTVSSDGLTYTFTLKDGLTYAAAKGAATEYDITAEDFVFAFRRIFHAETASPYAVEFSAIQNSAAVLAGLADESSLGVSANGPLTLVFRLSERDDNFLAKLAMPGAAPCDEAFFESTRGTYGLTAKTTLASGSFYLYNWTANGLFLSLIHISEPTRP
;
A
#
# COMPACT_ATOMS: atom_id res chain seq x y z
N MET A 1 -37.10 -15.44 -61.60
CA MET A 1 -37.34 -15.60 -60.17
C MET A 1 -36.21 -16.26 -59.38
N LYS A 2 -35.59 -17.38 -59.83
CA LYS A 2 -34.53 -18.09 -59.04
C LYS A 2 -33.21 -17.32 -58.83
N ARG A 3 -32.83 -16.36 -59.71
CA ARG A 3 -31.62 -15.56 -59.57
C ARG A 3 -31.78 -14.44 -58.52
N TRP A 4 -32.94 -13.85 -58.39
CA TRP A 4 -33.24 -12.81 -57.44
C TRP A 4 -33.28 -13.36 -56.00
N LEU A 5 -33.86 -14.56 -55.82
CA LEU A 5 -33.83 -15.22 -54.49
C LEU A 5 -32.42 -15.56 -54.01
N ARG A 6 -31.49 -15.86 -54.89
CA ARG A 6 -30.09 -16.13 -54.54
C ARG A 6 -29.34 -14.85 -54.16
N PHE A 7 -29.67 -13.72 -54.79
CA PHE A 7 -29.08 -12.43 -54.41
C PHE A 7 -29.61 -11.93 -53.03
N THR A 8 -30.87 -12.05 -52.75
CA THR A 8 -31.44 -11.67 -51.47
C THR A 8 -30.95 -12.56 -50.35
N ALA A 9 -30.78 -13.86 -50.56
CA ALA A 9 -30.19 -14.76 -49.55
C ALA A 9 -28.73 -14.46 -49.26
N ALA A 10 -27.93 -14.08 -50.30
CA ALA A 10 -26.52 -13.69 -50.08
C ALA A 10 -26.36 -12.37 -49.33
N VAL A 11 -27.23 -11.38 -49.55
CA VAL A 11 -27.25 -10.10 -48.85
C VAL A 11 -27.68 -10.27 -47.39
N LEU A 12 -28.66 -11.12 -47.14
CA LEU A 12 -29.10 -11.46 -45.78
C LEU A 12 -28.01 -12.22 -44.98
N ALA A 13 -27.29 -13.16 -45.62
CA ALA A 13 -26.19 -13.89 -45.02
C ALA A 13 -25.00 -12.97 -44.70
N ALA A 14 -24.67 -12.01 -45.58
CA ALA A 14 -23.65 -11.01 -45.35
C ALA A 14 -24.02 -10.04 -44.21
N ALA A 15 -25.30 -9.63 -44.11
CA ALA A 15 -25.79 -8.80 -43.01
C ALA A 15 -25.74 -9.53 -41.67
N PHE A 16 -25.98 -10.85 -41.64
CA PHE A 16 -25.87 -11.67 -40.42
C PHE A 16 -24.42 -11.86 -39.98
N LEU A 17 -23.45 -11.91 -40.91
CA LEU A 17 -22.03 -12.00 -40.60
C LEU A 17 -21.47 -10.69 -39.98
N PHE A 18 -22.02 -9.53 -40.38
CA PHE A 18 -21.64 -8.25 -39.76
C PHE A 18 -22.27 -8.03 -38.39
N ALA A 19 -23.37 -8.69 -38.05
CA ALA A 19 -23.98 -8.61 -36.72
C ALA A 19 -23.22 -9.43 -35.65
N LEU A 20 -22.37 -10.37 -36.05
CA LEU A 20 -21.57 -11.20 -35.12
C LEU A 20 -20.21 -10.61 -34.73
N THR A 21 -19.79 -9.52 -35.37
CA THR A 21 -18.54 -8.81 -34.98
C THR A 21 -18.73 -7.72 -33.93
N GLY A 22 -19.94 -7.60 -33.39
CA GLY A 22 -20.33 -6.63 -32.38
C GLY A 22 -20.04 -7.03 -30.92
N CYS A 23 -19.16 -8.00 -30.64
CA CYS A 23 -18.56 -8.14 -29.33
C CYS A 23 -17.45 -7.10 -29.17
N GLY A 24 -17.84 -5.84 -29.05
CA GLY A 24 -17.00 -4.86 -28.40
C GLY A 24 -16.75 -5.38 -26.99
N SER A 25 -15.50 -5.71 -26.67
CA SER A 25 -15.05 -5.88 -25.31
C SER A 25 -15.33 -4.55 -24.59
N SER A 26 -16.52 -4.39 -24.02
CA SER A 26 -16.68 -3.40 -22.98
C SER A 26 -15.77 -3.88 -21.86
N THR A 27 -14.60 -3.30 -21.73
CA THR A 27 -13.85 -3.31 -20.50
C THR A 27 -14.79 -2.65 -19.50
N ASN A 28 -15.59 -3.45 -18.81
CA ASN A 28 -16.32 -3.01 -17.64
C ASN A 28 -15.27 -2.65 -16.59
N SER A 29 -14.77 -1.41 -16.66
CA SER A 29 -14.04 -0.84 -15.56
C SER A 29 -15.04 -0.68 -14.42
N ALA A 30 -15.07 -1.65 -13.50
CA ALA A 30 -15.84 -1.51 -12.28
C ALA A 30 -15.28 -0.31 -11.52
N SER A 31 -16.09 0.73 -11.34
CA SER A 31 -15.76 1.87 -10.51
C SER A 31 -16.61 1.84 -9.25
N PHE A 32 -15.98 2.08 -8.12
CA PHE A 32 -16.65 2.22 -6.83
C PHE A 32 -16.38 3.62 -6.30
N THR A 33 -17.42 4.32 -5.84
CA THR A 33 -17.30 5.64 -5.26
C THR A 33 -17.57 5.56 -3.77
N TRP A 34 -16.60 5.98 -2.97
CA TRP A 34 -16.73 6.13 -1.53
C TRP A 34 -16.86 7.61 -1.18
N PHE A 35 -17.79 7.93 -0.30
CA PHE A 35 -17.96 9.27 0.23
C PHE A 35 -17.22 9.39 1.57
N VAL A 36 -16.40 10.40 1.70
CA VAL A 36 -15.69 10.78 2.93
C VAL A 36 -16.10 12.20 3.31
N ASP A 37 -16.03 12.53 4.61
CA ASP A 37 -16.48 13.82 5.14
C ASP A 37 -15.66 15.01 4.62
N SER A 38 -14.41 14.77 4.24
CA SER A 38 -13.49 15.76 3.68
C SER A 38 -12.55 15.13 2.67
N ILE A 39 -12.01 15.94 1.77
CA ILE A 39 -10.96 15.48 0.86
C ILE A 39 -9.69 15.28 1.69
N PRO A 40 -9.01 14.13 1.57
CA PRO A 40 -7.75 13.90 2.24
C PRO A 40 -6.74 15.01 1.94
N ALA A 41 -6.09 15.51 2.98
CA ALA A 41 -5.11 16.60 2.89
C ALA A 41 -3.67 16.10 2.93
N ASN A 42 -3.45 14.92 3.56
CA ASN A 42 -2.13 14.34 3.73
C ASN A 42 -2.20 12.81 3.59
N LEU A 43 -1.46 12.28 2.62
CA LEU A 43 -1.34 10.85 2.35
C LEU A 43 0.02 10.28 2.80
N ASP A 44 0.76 10.97 3.65
CA ASP A 44 1.91 10.39 4.34
C ASP A 44 1.42 9.46 5.46
N PRO A 45 1.60 8.14 5.34
CA PRO A 45 1.00 7.19 6.26
C PRO A 45 1.56 7.31 7.68
N GLN A 46 2.79 7.82 7.88
CA GLN A 46 3.39 8.00 9.20
C GLN A 46 2.86 9.22 9.96
N VAL A 47 2.16 10.15 9.29
CA VAL A 47 1.60 11.37 9.92
C VAL A 47 0.10 11.56 9.70
N ALA A 48 -0.51 10.78 8.82
CA ALA A 48 -1.95 10.84 8.55
C ALA A 48 -2.75 10.57 9.83
N SER A 49 -3.62 11.50 10.23
CA SER A 49 -4.43 11.41 11.46
C SER A 49 -5.89 11.78 11.25
N GLY A 50 -6.23 12.53 10.19
CA GLY A 50 -7.60 12.81 9.80
C GLY A 50 -8.32 11.56 9.33
N ALA A 51 -9.61 11.38 9.64
CA ALA A 51 -10.37 10.19 9.25
C ALA A 51 -10.31 9.93 7.73
N SER A 52 -10.45 10.96 6.92
CA SER A 52 -10.37 10.84 5.45
C SER A 52 -8.96 10.50 4.97
N ASP A 53 -7.92 11.03 5.62
CA ASP A 53 -6.51 10.74 5.32
C ASP A 53 -6.22 9.27 5.63
N VAL A 54 -6.63 8.77 6.81
CA VAL A 54 -6.44 7.38 7.25
C VAL A 54 -7.15 6.42 6.30
N ILE A 55 -8.42 6.67 5.95
CA ILE A 55 -9.17 5.83 5.00
C ILE A 55 -8.47 5.79 3.64
N ALA A 56 -7.94 6.91 3.15
CA ALA A 56 -7.20 6.94 1.90
C ALA A 56 -5.89 6.15 2.01
N CYS A 57 -5.16 6.29 3.11
CA CYS A 57 -3.93 5.55 3.37
C CYS A 57 -4.17 4.04 3.47
N GLU A 58 -5.26 3.58 4.11
CA GLU A 58 -5.64 2.15 4.19
C GLU A 58 -5.83 1.50 2.81
N ASN A 59 -6.22 2.29 1.80
CA ASN A 59 -6.38 1.80 0.43
C ASN A 59 -5.08 1.88 -0.38
N LEU A 60 -4.23 2.87 -0.10
CA LEU A 60 -3.00 3.11 -0.86
C LEU A 60 -1.82 2.28 -0.37
N TYR A 61 -1.78 1.96 0.92
CA TYR A 61 -0.59 1.35 1.52
C TYR A 61 -0.86 -0.07 2.00
N GLY A 62 0.04 -0.98 1.62
CA GLY A 62 0.14 -2.30 2.20
C GLY A 62 0.93 -2.25 3.50
N THR A 63 0.61 -3.14 4.41
CA THR A 63 1.29 -3.32 5.70
C THR A 63 1.78 -4.75 5.85
N LEU A 64 2.63 -5.04 6.85
CA LEU A 64 3.18 -6.37 7.07
C LEU A 64 2.10 -7.44 7.20
N VAL A 65 1.08 -7.13 7.98
CA VAL A 65 -0.12 -7.95 8.21
C VAL A 65 -1.36 -7.13 7.92
N ARG A 66 -2.46 -7.77 7.61
CA ARG A 66 -3.75 -7.12 7.38
C ARG A 66 -4.86 -7.89 8.08
N LYS A 67 -5.99 -7.27 8.31
CA LYS A 67 -7.21 -7.96 8.73
C LYS A 67 -7.96 -8.47 7.51
N ASP A 68 -8.44 -9.68 7.59
CA ASP A 68 -9.39 -10.23 6.62
C ASP A 68 -10.83 -9.78 6.93
N PRO A 69 -11.84 -10.15 6.10
CA PRO A 69 -13.24 -9.79 6.36
C PRO A 69 -13.81 -10.32 7.67
N ASP A 70 -13.23 -11.38 8.25
CA ASP A 70 -13.62 -11.96 9.53
C ASP A 70 -12.93 -11.29 10.71
N GLY A 71 -11.99 -10.35 10.43
CA GLY A 71 -11.21 -9.60 11.41
C GLY A 71 -9.95 -10.30 11.88
N GLU A 72 -9.60 -11.46 11.31
CA GLU A 72 -8.41 -12.22 11.63
C GLU A 72 -7.16 -11.61 10.97
N LEU A 73 -6.04 -11.71 11.67
CA LEU A 73 -4.76 -11.23 11.15
C LEU A 73 -4.18 -12.24 10.16
N VAL A 74 -3.98 -11.79 8.94
CA VAL A 74 -3.41 -12.58 7.85
C VAL A 74 -2.20 -11.85 7.24
N PRO A 75 -1.30 -12.57 6.53
CA PRO A 75 -0.18 -11.93 5.85
C PRO A 75 -0.62 -10.84 4.88
N GLY A 76 0.02 -9.66 4.99
CA GLY A 76 -0.08 -8.56 4.05
C GLY A 76 1.11 -8.55 3.06
N LEU A 77 2.07 -7.66 3.27
CA LEU A 77 3.34 -7.63 2.53
C LEU A 77 4.33 -8.69 3.01
N CYS A 78 4.18 -9.22 4.24
CA CYS A 78 4.96 -10.38 4.64
C CYS A 78 4.37 -11.69 4.06
N GLU A 79 5.22 -12.68 3.89
CA GLU A 79 4.82 -14.07 3.60
C GLU A 79 4.43 -14.78 4.90
N LYS A 80 5.24 -14.57 5.95
CA LYS A 80 5.08 -15.19 7.26
C LYS A 80 5.77 -14.38 8.34
N TRP A 81 5.46 -14.69 9.58
CA TRP A 81 6.16 -14.15 10.76
C TRP A 81 6.33 -15.21 11.84
N THR A 82 7.25 -14.97 12.76
CA THR A 82 7.47 -15.74 13.97
C THR A 82 7.58 -14.81 15.15
N VAL A 83 7.19 -15.30 16.33
CA VAL A 83 7.30 -14.58 17.60
C VAL A 83 8.13 -15.44 18.55
N SER A 84 9.11 -14.86 19.24
CA SER A 84 9.89 -15.55 20.26
C SER A 84 9.02 -15.98 21.45
N SER A 85 9.47 -16.98 22.18
CA SER A 85 8.71 -17.54 23.30
C SER A 85 8.42 -16.56 24.43
N ASP A 86 9.25 -15.51 24.58
CA ASP A 86 9.05 -14.42 25.53
C ASP A 86 8.10 -13.33 25.01
N GLY A 87 7.71 -13.38 23.72
CA GLY A 87 6.84 -12.39 23.09
C GLY A 87 7.53 -11.05 22.79
N LEU A 88 8.87 -10.98 22.87
CA LEU A 88 9.61 -9.73 22.71
C LEU A 88 10.27 -9.55 21.34
N THR A 89 10.40 -10.61 20.55
CA THR A 89 11.03 -10.53 19.21
C THR A 89 10.06 -11.05 18.16
N TYR A 90 9.80 -10.22 17.17
CA TYR A 90 8.98 -10.53 16.01
C TYR A 90 9.86 -10.52 14.78
N THR A 91 9.86 -11.61 14.01
CA THR A 91 10.63 -11.72 12.77
C THR A 91 9.68 -11.95 11.62
N PHE A 92 9.70 -11.07 10.63
CA PHE A 92 8.90 -11.13 9.42
C PHE A 92 9.77 -11.50 8.22
N THR A 93 9.26 -12.40 7.38
CA THR A 93 9.80 -12.63 6.04
C THR A 93 8.89 -11.92 5.05
N LEU A 94 9.40 -10.96 4.30
CA LEU A 94 8.65 -10.26 3.25
C LEU A 94 8.41 -11.19 2.06
N LYS A 95 7.37 -10.93 1.29
CA LYS A 95 7.18 -11.53 -0.03
C LYS A 95 8.26 -11.03 -0.96
N ASP A 96 8.69 -11.88 -1.88
CA ASP A 96 9.66 -11.50 -2.91
C ASP A 96 9.00 -10.70 -4.05
N GLY A 97 9.76 -9.80 -4.68
CA GLY A 97 9.31 -9.03 -5.82
C GLY A 97 8.24 -7.98 -5.53
N LEU A 98 8.14 -7.51 -4.28
CA LEU A 98 7.26 -6.40 -3.93
C LEU A 98 7.81 -5.09 -4.49
N THR A 99 6.94 -4.30 -5.13
CA THR A 99 7.27 -2.98 -5.69
C THR A 99 6.29 -1.92 -5.23
N TYR A 100 6.75 -0.68 -5.17
CA TYR A 100 5.85 0.47 -5.04
C TYR A 100 5.21 0.81 -6.39
N ALA A 101 4.06 1.42 -6.31
CA ALA A 101 3.43 2.05 -7.47
C ALA A 101 3.43 3.56 -7.33
N ALA A 102 4.03 4.23 -8.30
CA ALA A 102 3.98 5.68 -8.39
C ALA A 102 2.67 6.16 -9.02
N ALA A 103 2.34 7.43 -8.83
CA ALA A 103 1.21 8.04 -9.52
C ALA A 103 1.39 7.96 -11.04
N LYS A 104 0.29 7.94 -11.79
CA LYS A 104 0.30 7.87 -13.25
C LYS A 104 1.23 8.93 -13.85
N GLY A 105 2.26 8.47 -14.55
CA GLY A 105 3.26 9.32 -15.20
C GLY A 105 4.55 9.52 -14.40
N ALA A 106 4.67 8.95 -13.20
CA ALA A 106 5.95 8.82 -12.51
C ALA A 106 6.68 7.57 -13.06
N ALA A 107 7.91 7.74 -13.48
CA ALA A 107 8.60 6.77 -14.35
C ALA A 107 9.36 5.66 -13.62
N THR A 108 9.27 5.54 -12.30
CA THR A 108 10.16 4.66 -11.55
C THR A 108 9.36 3.68 -10.69
N GLU A 109 9.63 2.39 -10.86
CA GLU A 109 9.23 1.35 -9.93
C GLU A 109 10.32 1.25 -8.86
N TYR A 110 9.91 1.28 -7.60
CA TYR A 110 10.81 1.10 -6.44
C TYR A 110 10.49 -0.24 -5.81
N ASP A 111 11.51 -1.00 -5.44
CA ASP A 111 11.34 -2.27 -4.71
C ASP A 111 10.98 -1.98 -3.25
N ILE A 112 10.12 -2.82 -2.66
CA ILE A 112 9.80 -2.76 -1.23
C ILE A 112 10.70 -3.75 -0.51
N THR A 113 11.50 -3.25 0.42
CA THR A 113 12.44 -4.02 1.20
C THR A 113 12.22 -3.88 2.71
N ALA A 114 12.92 -4.66 3.51
CA ALA A 114 12.87 -4.54 4.96
C ALA A 114 13.42 -3.20 5.47
N GLU A 115 14.36 -2.58 4.74
CA GLU A 115 14.91 -1.27 5.10
C GLU A 115 13.85 -0.16 5.01
N ASP A 116 12.88 -0.26 4.10
CA ASP A 116 11.81 0.73 4.00
C ASP A 116 10.90 0.73 5.23
N PHE A 117 10.74 -0.41 5.86
CA PHE A 117 10.05 -0.49 7.16
C PHE A 117 10.92 0.08 8.28
N VAL A 118 12.23 -0.21 8.28
CA VAL A 118 13.15 0.38 9.26
C VAL A 118 13.12 1.91 9.15
N PHE A 119 13.19 2.46 7.95
CA PHE A 119 13.10 3.89 7.72
C PHE A 119 11.74 4.45 8.16
N ALA A 120 10.63 3.81 7.82
CA ALA A 120 9.28 4.23 8.23
C ALA A 120 9.17 4.34 9.76
N PHE A 121 9.69 3.33 10.51
CA PHE A 121 9.66 3.36 11.96
C PHE A 121 10.62 4.38 12.57
N ARG A 122 11.79 4.63 11.96
CA ARG A 122 12.66 5.76 12.35
C ARG A 122 11.91 7.08 12.21
N ARG A 123 11.21 7.29 11.10
CA ARG A 123 10.37 8.48 10.90
C ARG A 123 9.29 8.63 11.99
N ILE A 124 8.63 7.55 12.40
CA ILE A 124 7.63 7.59 13.47
C ILE A 124 8.22 8.13 14.77
N PHE A 125 9.47 7.76 15.10
CA PHE A 125 10.13 8.16 16.33
C PHE A 125 11.07 9.35 16.18
N HIS A 126 11.19 9.91 14.97
CA HIS A 126 11.87 11.19 14.77
C HIS A 126 10.99 12.33 15.30
N ALA A 127 11.51 13.12 16.25
CA ALA A 127 10.72 14.14 16.96
C ALA A 127 10.02 15.15 16.06
N GLU A 128 10.71 15.58 14.97
CA GLU A 128 10.17 16.55 14.01
C GLU A 128 9.01 15.98 13.16
N THR A 129 8.91 14.66 13.01
CA THR A 129 7.79 14.03 12.29
C THR A 129 6.48 14.22 13.04
N ALA A 130 6.53 14.33 14.39
CA ALA A 130 5.36 14.45 15.24
C ALA A 130 4.28 13.38 14.93
N SER A 131 4.72 12.15 14.69
CA SER A 131 3.84 11.06 14.29
C SER A 131 2.81 10.71 15.35
N PRO A 132 1.51 10.61 15.04
CA PRO A 132 0.49 10.16 15.96
C PRO A 132 0.67 8.68 16.34
N TYR A 133 1.42 7.91 15.55
CA TYR A 133 1.66 6.50 15.79
C TYR A 133 2.78 6.19 16.79
N ALA A 134 3.55 7.19 17.23
CA ALA A 134 4.63 6.97 18.18
C ALA A 134 4.12 6.35 19.51
N VAL A 135 2.93 6.73 19.95
CA VAL A 135 2.28 6.16 21.16
C VAL A 135 1.89 4.70 20.94
N GLU A 136 1.36 4.38 19.77
CA GLU A 136 0.90 3.02 19.43
C GLU A 136 2.06 2.02 19.45
N PHE A 137 3.23 2.42 18.98
CA PHE A 137 4.42 1.60 18.88
C PHE A 137 5.43 1.79 20.03
N SER A 138 5.00 2.39 21.13
CA SER A 138 5.87 2.71 22.30
C SER A 138 6.55 1.49 22.94
N ALA A 139 6.01 0.28 22.76
CA ALA A 139 6.64 -0.96 23.22
C ALA A 139 7.95 -1.32 22.48
N ILE A 140 8.23 -0.73 21.32
CA ILE A 140 9.48 -0.97 20.59
C ILE A 140 10.66 -0.51 21.44
N GLN A 141 11.70 -1.35 21.52
CA GLN A 141 12.91 -1.08 22.29
C GLN A 141 13.52 0.28 21.88
N ASN A 142 13.92 1.07 22.86
CA ASN A 142 14.50 2.40 22.74
C ASN A 142 13.58 3.49 22.15
N SER A 143 12.32 3.19 21.85
CA SER A 143 11.36 4.13 21.24
C SER A 143 11.28 5.46 21.99
N ALA A 144 11.12 5.44 23.31
CA ALA A 144 11.03 6.65 24.14
C ALA A 144 12.33 7.46 24.14
N ALA A 145 13.49 6.80 24.18
CA ALA A 145 14.78 7.47 24.18
C ALA A 145 15.10 8.13 22.81
N VAL A 146 14.75 7.45 21.73
CA VAL A 146 14.90 7.99 20.36
C VAL A 146 13.96 9.18 20.16
N LEU A 147 12.67 9.05 20.51
CA LEU A 147 11.70 10.14 20.40
C LEU A 147 12.09 11.38 21.22
N ALA A 148 12.73 11.18 22.37
CA ALA A 148 13.24 12.27 23.22
C ALA A 148 14.57 12.85 22.73
N GLY A 149 15.19 12.31 21.66
CA GLY A 149 16.53 12.71 21.19
C GLY A 149 17.66 12.31 22.13
N LEU A 150 17.42 11.35 23.04
CA LEU A 150 18.41 10.85 24.01
C LEU A 150 19.17 9.63 23.50
N ALA A 151 18.75 9.05 22.40
CA ALA A 151 19.40 7.92 21.72
C ALA A 151 19.33 8.09 20.21
N ASP A 152 20.31 7.52 19.53
CA ASP A 152 20.36 7.51 18.05
C ASP A 152 19.24 6.63 17.47
N GLU A 153 18.68 7.02 16.31
CA GLU A 153 17.62 6.28 15.63
C GLU A 153 18.03 4.84 15.25
N SER A 154 19.32 4.61 15.00
CA SER A 154 19.85 3.28 14.72
C SER A 154 19.75 2.32 15.92
N SER A 155 19.52 2.85 17.13
CA SER A 155 19.32 2.05 18.34
C SER A 155 17.88 1.58 18.51
N LEU A 156 16.94 2.05 17.68
CA LEU A 156 15.53 1.64 17.73
C LEU A 156 15.44 0.12 17.50
N GLY A 157 14.56 -0.54 18.24
CA GLY A 157 14.35 -1.98 18.17
C GLY A 157 13.73 -2.47 16.84
N VAL A 158 14.10 -1.87 15.73
CA VAL A 158 13.67 -2.27 14.38
C VAL A 158 14.91 -2.41 13.50
N SER A 159 15.07 -3.55 12.83
CA SER A 159 16.25 -3.82 12.00
C SER A 159 15.93 -4.73 10.83
N ALA A 160 16.65 -4.56 9.72
CA ALA A 160 16.62 -5.47 8.58
C ALA A 160 17.82 -6.42 8.62
N ASN A 161 17.58 -7.69 8.29
CA ASN A 161 18.61 -8.70 8.06
C ASN A 161 18.56 -9.11 6.58
N GLY A 162 19.09 -8.26 5.72
CA GLY A 162 18.94 -8.36 4.26
C GLY A 162 17.57 -7.84 3.79
N PRO A 163 17.31 -7.89 2.48
CA PRO A 163 16.17 -7.17 1.89
C PRO A 163 14.79 -7.70 2.30
N LEU A 164 14.68 -8.98 2.70
CA LEU A 164 13.41 -9.65 2.95
C LEU A 164 13.15 -10.00 4.41
N THR A 165 14.06 -9.69 5.33
CA THR A 165 13.89 -10.07 6.75
C THR A 165 13.87 -8.85 7.62
N LEU A 166 12.71 -8.60 8.27
CA LEU A 166 12.50 -7.50 9.21
C LEU A 166 12.35 -8.05 10.62
N VAL A 167 13.01 -7.42 11.58
CA VAL A 167 12.99 -7.83 12.99
C VAL A 167 12.57 -6.65 13.85
N PHE A 168 11.55 -6.86 14.70
CA PHE A 168 11.19 -5.96 15.79
C PHE A 168 11.63 -6.57 17.12
N ARG A 169 12.17 -5.74 18.00
CA ARG A 169 12.44 -6.04 19.40
C ARG A 169 11.66 -5.10 20.29
N LEU A 170 10.92 -5.66 21.20
CA LEU A 170 10.13 -4.91 22.18
C LEU A 170 10.86 -4.83 23.52
N SER A 171 10.67 -3.75 24.26
CA SER A 171 11.12 -3.60 25.63
C SER A 171 10.18 -4.28 26.64
N GLU A 172 8.92 -4.44 26.26
CA GLU A 172 7.89 -5.12 27.03
C GLU A 172 6.91 -5.82 26.10
N ARG A 173 6.20 -6.82 26.61
CA ARG A 173 5.21 -7.56 25.83
C ARG A 173 4.01 -6.68 25.49
N ASP A 174 3.62 -6.67 24.25
CA ASP A 174 2.40 -6.05 23.75
C ASP A 174 1.59 -7.07 22.95
N ASP A 175 0.52 -7.57 23.56
CA ASP A 175 -0.35 -8.59 22.94
C ASP A 175 -1.09 -8.05 21.68
N ASN A 176 -1.16 -6.73 21.51
CA ASN A 176 -1.77 -6.09 20.35
C ASN A 176 -0.75 -5.67 19.27
N PHE A 177 0.55 -5.94 19.47
CA PHE A 177 1.60 -5.45 18.56
C PHE A 177 1.36 -5.85 17.11
N LEU A 178 1.01 -7.12 16.86
CA LEU A 178 0.68 -7.58 15.49
C LEU A 178 -0.53 -6.83 14.89
N ALA A 179 -1.56 -6.58 15.69
CA ALA A 179 -2.74 -5.85 15.20
C ALA A 179 -2.42 -4.38 14.89
N LYS A 180 -1.52 -3.76 15.64
CA LYS A 180 -1.02 -2.41 15.38
C LYS A 180 -0.21 -2.32 14.07
N LEU A 181 0.51 -3.40 13.72
CA LEU A 181 1.24 -3.48 12.44
C LEU A 181 0.32 -3.56 11.20
N ALA A 182 -1.00 -3.67 11.39
CA ALA A 182 -1.98 -3.53 10.31
C ALA A 182 -2.47 -2.08 10.11
N MET A 183 -2.03 -1.14 10.95
CA MET A 183 -2.36 0.29 10.81
C MET A 183 -1.56 0.93 9.68
N PRO A 184 -2.10 1.93 8.97
CA PRO A 184 -1.39 2.62 7.87
C PRO A 184 -0.02 3.18 8.27
N GLY A 185 0.13 3.65 9.52
CA GLY A 185 1.41 4.15 10.03
C GLY A 185 2.56 3.15 10.00
N ALA A 186 2.24 1.84 9.99
CA ALA A 186 3.23 0.77 9.85
C ALA A 186 3.58 0.42 8.39
N ALA A 187 3.09 1.16 7.40
CA ALA A 187 3.42 0.96 6.00
C ALA A 187 4.89 1.31 5.71
N PRO A 188 5.52 0.66 4.73
CA PRO A 188 6.90 0.95 4.36
C PRO A 188 7.01 2.33 3.68
N CYS A 189 8.19 2.94 3.77
CA CYS A 189 8.52 4.21 3.15
C CYS A 189 9.91 4.12 2.51
N ASP A 190 10.01 4.26 1.20
CA ASP A 190 11.29 4.33 0.50
C ASP A 190 12.01 5.64 0.85
N GLU A 191 13.22 5.53 1.45
CA GLU A 191 14.00 6.66 1.93
C GLU A 191 14.42 7.58 0.78
N ALA A 192 14.90 7.02 -0.33
CA ALA A 192 15.38 7.80 -1.46
C ALA A 192 14.25 8.60 -2.12
N PHE A 193 13.07 7.98 -2.27
CA PHE A 193 11.90 8.69 -2.77
C PHE A 193 11.46 9.77 -1.77
N PHE A 194 11.36 9.44 -0.47
CA PHE A 194 10.98 10.39 0.56
C PHE A 194 11.86 11.65 0.53
N GLU A 195 13.18 11.48 0.51
CA GLU A 195 14.13 12.60 0.43
C GLU A 195 13.99 13.41 -0.87
N SER A 196 13.72 12.73 -2.00
CA SER A 196 13.52 13.38 -3.30
C SER A 196 12.33 14.35 -3.30
N THR A 197 11.34 14.12 -2.44
CA THR A 197 10.14 14.96 -2.31
C THR A 197 10.37 16.28 -1.60
N ARG A 198 11.50 16.43 -0.93
CA ARG A 198 11.91 17.68 -0.24
C ARG A 198 10.83 18.22 0.71
N GLY A 199 10.27 17.34 1.55
CA GLY A 199 9.27 17.70 2.54
C GLY A 199 7.84 17.79 2.01
N THR A 200 7.58 17.32 0.78
CA THR A 200 6.21 17.28 0.21
C THR A 200 5.66 15.85 0.08
N TYR A 201 6.28 14.87 0.74
CA TYR A 201 5.84 13.47 0.72
C TYR A 201 4.38 13.38 1.18
N GLY A 202 3.56 12.67 0.41
CA GLY A 202 2.13 12.49 0.71
C GLY A 202 1.24 13.73 0.49
N LEU A 203 1.77 14.86 -0.02
CA LEU A 203 0.99 16.09 -0.23
C LEU A 203 0.47 16.28 -1.66
N THR A 204 0.97 15.50 -2.61
CA THR A 204 0.51 15.51 -4.00
C THR A 204 0.58 14.11 -4.60
N ALA A 205 -0.14 13.87 -5.69
CA ALA A 205 -0.08 12.60 -6.39
C ALA A 205 1.35 12.23 -6.87
N LYS A 206 2.19 13.22 -7.19
CA LYS A 206 3.56 12.99 -7.65
C LYS A 206 4.53 12.67 -6.51
N THR A 207 4.18 13.03 -5.29
CA THR A 207 5.01 12.83 -4.10
C THR A 207 4.42 11.74 -3.19
N THR A 208 3.63 10.84 -3.76
CA THR A 208 3.02 9.70 -3.09
C THR A 208 3.44 8.41 -3.80
N LEU A 209 3.99 7.45 -3.06
CA LEU A 209 4.25 6.08 -3.50
C LEU A 209 3.31 5.14 -2.78
N ALA A 210 2.52 4.39 -3.54
CA ALA A 210 1.61 3.38 -2.98
C ALA A 210 2.32 2.03 -2.85
N SER A 211 2.10 1.34 -1.74
CA SER A 211 2.60 -0.03 -1.50
C SER A 211 1.47 -1.07 -1.42
N GLY A 212 0.21 -0.64 -1.58
CA GLY A 212 -0.99 -1.47 -1.49
C GLY A 212 -1.50 -1.95 -2.84
N SER A 213 -2.79 -2.32 -2.85
CA SER A 213 -3.45 -2.81 -4.08
C SER A 213 -3.87 -1.70 -5.05
N PHE A 214 -3.89 -0.48 -4.58
CA PHE A 214 -4.27 0.67 -5.38
C PHE A 214 -3.12 1.68 -5.45
N TYR A 215 -3.00 2.36 -6.58
CA TYR A 215 -2.15 3.55 -6.72
C TYR A 215 -3.01 4.80 -6.91
N LEU A 216 -2.44 5.94 -6.57
CA LEU A 216 -3.09 7.23 -6.74
C LEU A 216 -3.07 7.65 -8.21
N TYR A 217 -4.22 7.53 -8.88
CA TYR A 217 -4.34 7.93 -10.29
C TYR A 217 -4.40 9.44 -10.45
N ASN A 218 -5.20 10.10 -9.62
CA ASN A 218 -5.37 11.54 -9.63
C ASN A 218 -5.85 12.06 -8.27
N TRP A 219 -5.45 13.27 -7.93
CA TRP A 219 -5.85 13.94 -6.70
C TRP A 219 -6.16 15.40 -7.03
N THR A 220 -7.40 15.82 -6.81
CA THR A 220 -7.92 17.15 -7.11
C THR A 220 -8.67 17.70 -5.91
N ALA A 221 -9.04 18.98 -6.00
CA ALA A 221 -9.90 19.62 -5.00
C ALA A 221 -11.29 18.96 -4.87
N ASN A 222 -11.68 18.07 -5.79
CA ASN A 222 -12.98 17.41 -5.80
C ASN A 222 -12.92 15.94 -5.36
N GLY A 223 -11.75 15.37 -5.12
CA GLY A 223 -11.61 13.99 -4.65
C GLY A 223 -10.31 13.30 -5.05
N LEU A 224 -10.14 12.09 -4.53
CA LEU A 224 -9.10 11.14 -4.90
C LEU A 224 -9.65 10.13 -5.90
N PHE A 225 -8.82 9.80 -6.86
CA PHE A 225 -9.07 8.73 -7.82
C PHE A 225 -7.97 7.68 -7.67
N LEU A 226 -8.36 6.49 -7.22
CA LEU A 226 -7.48 5.35 -7.07
C LEU A 226 -7.68 4.39 -8.26
N SER A 227 -6.63 3.72 -8.67
CA SER A 227 -6.68 2.67 -9.68
C SER A 227 -6.01 1.41 -9.14
N LEU A 228 -6.57 0.24 -9.47
CA LEU A 228 -5.95 -1.03 -9.12
C LEU A 228 -4.58 -1.16 -9.80
N ILE A 229 -3.61 -1.58 -9.02
CA ILE A 229 -2.34 -2.06 -9.56
C ILE A 229 -2.65 -3.41 -10.22
N HIS A 230 -2.44 -3.51 -11.54
CA HIS A 230 -2.48 -4.79 -12.23
C HIS A 230 -1.26 -5.61 -11.80
N ILE A 231 -1.35 -6.26 -10.65
CA ILE A 231 -0.46 -7.37 -10.36
C ILE A 231 -0.92 -8.47 -11.31
N SER A 232 -0.12 -8.75 -12.35
CA SER A 232 -0.29 -9.96 -13.15
C SER A 232 -0.24 -11.12 -12.16
N GLU A 233 -1.40 -11.73 -11.87
CA GLU A 233 -1.42 -13.00 -11.14
C GLU A 233 -0.46 -13.93 -11.88
N PRO A 234 0.49 -14.57 -11.16
CA PRO A 234 1.27 -15.64 -11.79
C PRO A 234 0.24 -16.66 -12.27
N THR A 235 0.21 -16.88 -13.58
CA THR A 235 -0.61 -17.91 -14.21
C THR A 235 -0.38 -19.22 -13.45
N ARG A 236 -1.39 -19.64 -12.68
CA ARG A 236 -1.36 -20.97 -12.07
C ARG A 236 -1.13 -21.99 -13.17
N PRO A 237 -0.16 -22.91 -13.02
CA PRO A 237 0.01 -24.02 -13.92
C PRO A 237 -1.18 -24.97 -13.92
#